data_fe6b62b0e82b64d21b04eb7601779896
#
_entry.id   fe6b62b0e82b64d21b04eb7601779896
#
_cell.length_a   1.000
_cell.length_b   1.000
_cell.length_c   1.000
_cell.angle_alpha   90.00
_cell.angle_beta   90.00
_cell.angle_gamma   90.00
#
_symmetry.space_group_name_H-M   'P 1'
#
loop_
_entity.id
_entity.type
_entity.pdbx_description
1 polymer ?
#
loop_
_entity_poly.entity_id
_entity_poly.type
_entity_poly.pdbx_seq_one_letter_code
_entity_poly.pdbx_strand_id
1 'polypeptide(L)'
;SPLPQQQRYGKRATSDDWKGKAIYQLLTDRFGRADDSTSNCSNLSNYCGGTYEGITKHLDYISGMGFDAIWISPIPKNSDGGYHGYWATDFYQLNSNFGDESQLKALIQAAHERDMYVMLDVVANHAGPTSNGYSGYTFGDASLYHPKCTIDYNDQTSIEQCWVADELPDIDTENSDNVAILNDIVSGWVGNYSFDGIRIDTVKHIRKDFWTGYAEAAGVFATGEVFNGDPAYVGPYQKYLPSLINYPMYYALNDVFVSKSKGFSRISEMLGSNRNAFEDTSVLTTFVDNHDNPRFLNSQSDKALFKNALTYVLLGEGIPIVYYGSEQGFSGGADPANREVLWTTNYDTSSDLYQFIKTVNSVRMKSNKAVYMDIYVGDNAYAFKHGDALVVLNNYGSGSTNQVSFSVSGKFDSGASLMDIVSNITTTVSSDGTVTFNLKDGLPAIFTSA
;
A
#
# COMPACT_ATOMS: atom_id res chain seq x y z
N SER A 1 -10.04 23.09 28.56
CA SER A 1 -8.69 23.37 28.06
C SER A 1 -8.26 22.24 27.16
N PRO A 2 -7.66 22.51 26.00
CA PRO A 2 -7.14 21.43 25.18
C PRO A 2 -6.02 20.71 25.95
N LEU A 3 -6.05 19.37 25.95
CA LEU A 3 -4.98 18.57 26.53
C LEU A 3 -3.62 18.92 25.86
N PRO A 4 -2.52 18.89 26.60
CA PRO A 4 -1.20 19.05 26.00
C PRO A 4 -1.00 18.07 24.83
N GLN A 5 -0.27 18.48 23.81
CA GLN A 5 -0.08 17.71 22.57
C GLN A 5 0.38 16.26 22.83
N GLN A 6 1.24 16.04 23.84
CA GLN A 6 1.70 14.71 24.25
C GLN A 6 0.62 13.80 24.86
N GLN A 7 -0.45 14.39 25.42
CA GLN A 7 -1.56 13.62 25.99
C GLN A 7 -2.66 13.29 24.96
N ARG A 8 -2.67 14.01 23.82
CA ARG A 8 -3.64 13.77 22.73
C ARG A 8 -3.30 12.55 21.89
N TYR A 9 -2.03 12.19 21.77
CA TYR A 9 -1.58 11.31 20.70
C TYR A 9 -1.09 9.93 21.15
N GLY A 10 -0.99 9.66 22.45
CA GLY A 10 -0.34 8.43 22.90
C GLY A 10 1.10 8.34 22.36
N LYS A 11 1.61 7.14 22.23
CA LYS A 11 2.92 6.90 21.61
C LYS A 11 2.79 7.07 20.09
N ARG A 12 3.48 8.08 19.54
CA ARG A 12 3.51 8.31 18.09
C ARG A 12 4.30 7.21 17.39
N ALA A 13 3.67 6.56 16.38
CA ALA A 13 4.34 5.54 15.59
C ALA A 13 5.33 6.17 14.61
N THR A 14 6.58 5.69 14.66
CA THR A 14 7.71 6.12 13.83
C THR A 14 7.92 5.18 12.65
N SER A 15 8.87 5.51 11.78
CA SER A 15 9.33 4.60 10.72
C SER A 15 9.77 3.24 11.27
N ASP A 16 10.47 3.21 12.40
CA ASP A 16 10.90 1.96 13.05
C ASP A 16 9.72 1.13 13.55
N ASP A 17 8.68 1.77 14.05
CA ASP A 17 7.46 1.07 14.48
C ASP A 17 6.72 0.42 13.29
N TRP A 18 6.82 1.03 12.10
CA TRP A 18 6.18 0.52 10.88
C TRP A 18 7.01 -0.53 10.15
N LYS A 19 8.32 -0.57 10.35
CA LYS A 19 9.14 -1.67 9.82
C LYS A 19 8.63 -3.00 10.34
N GLY A 20 8.41 -3.93 9.42
CA GLY A 20 7.88 -5.24 9.75
C GLY A 20 6.36 -5.33 9.80
N LYS A 21 5.64 -4.24 9.68
CA LYS A 21 4.18 -4.25 9.50
C LYS A 21 3.81 -4.64 8.07
N ALA A 22 2.70 -5.32 7.89
CA ALA A 22 2.08 -5.53 6.59
C ALA A 22 0.73 -4.81 6.56
N ILE A 23 0.52 -4.02 5.51
CA ILE A 23 -0.64 -3.14 5.38
C ILE A 23 -1.67 -3.79 4.45
N TYR A 24 -2.90 -3.90 4.94
CA TYR A 24 -4.04 -4.22 4.09
C TYR A 24 -4.72 -2.92 3.68
N GLN A 25 -4.63 -2.58 2.39
CA GLN A 25 -5.27 -1.41 1.82
C GLN A 25 -6.72 -1.71 1.48
N LEU A 26 -7.65 -0.95 2.03
CA LEU A 26 -9.06 -1.08 1.69
C LEU A 26 -9.65 0.27 1.26
N LEU A 27 -10.78 0.21 0.57
CA LEU A 27 -11.65 1.36 0.34
C LEU A 27 -12.81 1.27 1.33
N THR A 28 -13.01 2.30 2.12
CA THR A 28 -14.04 2.34 3.17
C THR A 28 -15.42 2.04 2.58
N ASP A 29 -15.72 2.59 1.40
CA ASP A 29 -17.00 2.37 0.72
C ASP A 29 -17.20 0.94 0.19
N ARG A 30 -16.12 0.12 0.08
CA ARG A 30 -16.14 -1.16 -0.66
C ARG A 30 -15.84 -2.38 0.19
N PHE A 31 -15.46 -2.20 1.43
CA PHE A 31 -15.00 -3.30 2.28
C PHE A 31 -16.13 -3.98 3.04
N GLY A 32 -16.99 -3.21 3.75
CA GLY A 32 -18.04 -3.80 4.58
C GLY A 32 -19.19 -2.83 4.84
N ARG A 33 -20.42 -3.35 4.73
CA ARG A 33 -21.66 -2.64 5.09
C ARG A 33 -22.00 -2.86 6.56
N ALA A 34 -22.67 -1.87 7.18
CA ALA A 34 -23.12 -1.95 8.55
C ALA A 34 -24.18 -3.04 8.77
N ASP A 35 -25.02 -3.30 7.79
CA ASP A 35 -26.13 -4.27 7.84
C ASP A 35 -25.72 -5.70 7.41
N ASP A 36 -24.43 -5.93 7.11
CA ASP A 36 -23.89 -7.20 6.61
C ASP A 36 -24.55 -7.72 5.32
N SER A 37 -25.22 -6.86 4.55
CA SER A 37 -25.77 -7.22 3.25
C SER A 37 -24.65 -7.65 2.30
N THR A 38 -24.86 -8.75 1.59
CA THR A 38 -23.92 -9.31 0.61
C THR A 38 -24.30 -9.00 -0.82
N SER A 39 -25.35 -8.19 -1.05
CA SER A 39 -25.80 -7.84 -2.39
C SER A 39 -24.77 -7.00 -3.14
N ASN A 40 -24.67 -7.25 -4.45
CA ASN A 40 -23.71 -6.52 -5.31
C ASN A 40 -24.03 -5.01 -5.39
N CYS A 41 -23.06 -4.23 -5.82
CA CYS A 41 -23.21 -2.81 -6.12
C CYS A 41 -23.37 -2.61 -7.62
N SER A 42 -24.48 -2.01 -8.04
CA SER A 42 -24.82 -1.86 -9.46
C SER A 42 -24.01 -0.75 -10.16
N ASN A 43 -23.48 0.22 -9.40
CA ASN A 43 -22.73 1.34 -9.94
C ASN A 43 -21.48 1.61 -9.12
N LEU A 44 -20.36 1.09 -9.60
CA LEU A 44 -19.05 1.26 -8.95
C LEU A 44 -18.49 2.70 -9.03
N SER A 45 -19.14 3.58 -9.80
CA SER A 45 -18.76 5.00 -9.87
C SER A 45 -19.42 5.85 -8.80
N ASN A 46 -20.22 5.26 -7.91
CA ASN A 46 -20.91 5.94 -6.82
C ASN A 46 -20.81 5.16 -5.52
N TYR A 47 -21.35 5.71 -4.43
CA TYR A 47 -21.37 5.01 -3.14
C TYR A 47 -22.04 3.63 -3.24
N CYS A 48 -21.39 2.64 -2.64
CA CYS A 48 -21.90 1.27 -2.55
C CYS A 48 -22.36 0.91 -1.13
N GLY A 49 -22.07 1.77 -0.14
CA GLY A 49 -22.60 1.63 1.20
C GLY A 49 -21.66 1.05 2.25
N GLY A 50 -20.37 0.93 1.96
CA GLY A 50 -19.37 0.57 2.98
C GLY A 50 -19.24 1.64 4.06
N THR A 51 -18.93 1.23 5.30
CA THR A 51 -18.89 2.10 6.48
C THR A 51 -17.75 1.72 7.43
N TYR A 52 -17.43 2.63 8.37
CA TYR A 52 -16.50 2.33 9.47
C TYR A 52 -16.96 1.14 10.30
N GLU A 53 -18.27 1.05 10.59
CA GLU A 53 -18.84 -0.09 11.32
C GLU A 53 -18.65 -1.40 10.57
N GLY A 54 -18.81 -1.39 9.24
CA GLY A 54 -18.54 -2.55 8.39
C GLY A 54 -17.09 -3.01 8.43
N ILE A 55 -16.15 -2.08 8.52
CA ILE A 55 -14.72 -2.43 8.71
C ILE A 55 -14.50 -3.04 10.09
N THR A 56 -15.05 -2.42 11.14
CA THR A 56 -14.91 -2.90 12.53
C THR A 56 -15.38 -4.34 12.67
N LYS A 57 -16.51 -4.68 12.05
CA LYS A 57 -17.09 -6.04 12.07
C LYS A 57 -16.20 -7.12 11.47
N HIS A 58 -15.31 -6.76 10.54
CA HIS A 58 -14.52 -7.71 9.76
C HIS A 58 -12.99 -7.54 9.95
N LEU A 59 -12.56 -6.90 11.05
CA LEU A 59 -11.13 -6.80 11.35
C LEU A 59 -10.47 -8.17 11.59
N ASP A 60 -11.20 -9.14 12.13
CA ASP A 60 -10.67 -10.51 12.31
C ASP A 60 -10.42 -11.23 11.00
N TYR A 61 -11.18 -10.92 9.96
CA TYR A 61 -10.91 -11.40 8.61
C TYR A 61 -9.55 -10.91 8.10
N ILE A 62 -9.21 -9.66 8.37
CA ILE A 62 -7.92 -9.04 7.96
C ILE A 62 -6.78 -9.59 8.82
N SER A 63 -6.92 -9.56 10.15
CA SER A 63 -5.89 -10.06 11.07
C SER A 63 -5.67 -11.56 10.92
N GLY A 64 -6.69 -12.30 10.51
CA GLY A 64 -6.60 -13.73 10.22
C GLY A 64 -5.66 -14.09 9.08
N MET A 65 -5.37 -13.15 8.18
CA MET A 65 -4.35 -13.30 7.14
C MET A 65 -2.93 -12.92 7.61
N GLY A 66 -2.79 -12.40 8.84
CA GLY A 66 -1.51 -11.95 9.37
C GLY A 66 -1.17 -10.48 9.10
N PHE A 67 -2.11 -9.69 8.60
CA PHE A 67 -1.92 -8.24 8.51
C PHE A 67 -2.01 -7.60 9.89
N ASP A 68 -1.15 -6.64 10.12
CA ASP A 68 -1.04 -5.90 11.38
C ASP A 68 -1.17 -4.39 11.18
N ALA A 69 -1.66 -3.97 10.02
CA ALA A 69 -2.08 -2.61 9.74
C ALA A 69 -3.15 -2.59 8.65
N ILE A 70 -4.00 -1.57 8.67
CA ILE A 70 -4.95 -1.24 7.61
C ILE A 70 -4.70 0.18 7.11
N TRP A 71 -4.96 0.42 5.83
CA TRP A 71 -5.01 1.74 5.23
C TRP A 71 -6.45 1.98 4.78
N ILE A 72 -7.10 3.01 5.37
CA ILE A 72 -8.48 3.42 5.07
C ILE A 72 -8.53 4.67 4.18
N SER A 73 -9.66 4.86 3.51
CA SER A 73 -9.91 6.02 2.64
C SER A 73 -9.91 7.34 3.41
N PRO A 74 -9.72 8.50 2.72
CA PRO A 74 -9.84 9.81 3.35
C PRO A 74 -11.20 9.97 4.05
N ILE A 75 -11.20 10.70 5.17
CA ILE A 75 -12.39 10.82 6.04
C ILE A 75 -13.21 12.10 5.88
N PRO A 76 -12.73 13.19 5.23
CA PRO A 76 -13.50 14.42 5.13
C PRO A 76 -14.78 14.29 4.30
N LYS A 77 -15.71 15.21 4.57
CA LYS A 77 -16.88 15.42 3.71
C LYS A 77 -16.45 15.67 2.27
N ASN A 78 -17.11 14.99 1.34
CA ASN A 78 -16.80 15.02 -0.10
C ASN A 78 -17.92 15.66 -0.91
N SER A 79 -17.59 16.08 -2.13
CA SER A 79 -18.56 16.39 -3.19
C SER A 79 -19.42 15.15 -3.48
N ASP A 80 -20.60 15.38 -4.06
CA ASP A 80 -21.51 14.29 -4.42
C ASP A 80 -20.82 13.22 -5.26
N GLY A 81 -21.03 11.95 -4.90
CA GLY A 81 -20.44 10.82 -5.58
C GLY A 81 -18.99 10.49 -5.20
N GLY A 82 -18.38 11.22 -4.26
CA GLY A 82 -17.00 11.04 -3.82
C GLY A 82 -16.78 9.82 -2.92
N TYR A 83 -17.21 8.65 -3.35
CA TYR A 83 -17.11 7.40 -2.57
C TYR A 83 -15.68 7.03 -2.17
N HIS A 84 -14.70 7.47 -2.94
CA HIS A 84 -13.27 7.18 -2.73
C HIS A 84 -12.62 8.09 -1.68
N GLY A 85 -13.26 9.21 -1.33
CA GLY A 85 -12.76 10.16 -0.32
C GLY A 85 -11.83 11.26 -0.85
N TYR A 86 -11.48 11.27 -2.14
CA TYR A 86 -10.49 12.21 -2.70
C TYR A 86 -11.08 13.54 -3.16
N TRP A 87 -12.35 13.82 -2.88
CA TRP A 87 -13.07 15.02 -3.31
C TRP A 87 -13.52 15.89 -2.12
N ALA A 88 -12.61 16.14 -1.18
CA ALA A 88 -12.95 16.87 0.04
C ALA A 88 -13.50 18.27 -0.24
N THR A 89 -14.55 18.62 0.47
CA THR A 89 -15.15 19.97 0.46
C THR A 89 -14.89 20.65 1.80
N ASP A 90 -15.45 20.14 2.89
CA ASP A 90 -15.17 20.60 4.25
C ASP A 90 -14.23 19.59 4.92
N PHE A 91 -12.98 19.98 5.08
CA PHE A 91 -11.93 19.15 5.66
C PHE A 91 -12.11 18.93 7.17
N TYR A 92 -12.91 19.74 7.84
CA TYR A 92 -13.17 19.64 9.28
C TYR A 92 -14.39 18.77 9.62
N GLN A 93 -15.20 18.40 8.62
CA GLN A 93 -16.35 17.51 8.80
C GLN A 93 -16.06 16.12 8.25
N LEU A 94 -16.62 15.10 8.92
CA LEU A 94 -16.56 13.72 8.41
C LEU A 94 -17.54 13.51 7.25
N ASN A 95 -17.18 12.58 6.37
CA ASN A 95 -18.07 12.05 5.36
C ASN A 95 -19.13 11.16 6.02
N SER A 96 -20.36 11.65 6.12
CA SER A 96 -21.46 10.95 6.80
C SER A 96 -21.86 9.64 6.11
N ASN A 97 -21.49 9.42 4.85
CA ASN A 97 -21.71 8.14 4.17
C ASN A 97 -20.95 7.00 4.82
N PHE A 98 -19.82 7.28 5.48
CA PHE A 98 -18.98 6.26 6.12
C PHE A 98 -19.32 6.06 7.59
N GLY A 99 -19.97 7.01 8.22
CA GLY A 99 -20.32 6.96 9.63
C GLY A 99 -20.02 8.27 10.34
N ASP A 100 -20.13 8.24 11.65
CA ASP A 100 -19.88 9.37 12.53
C ASP A 100 -18.56 9.24 13.31
N GLU A 101 -18.27 10.26 14.12
CA GLU A 101 -17.05 10.32 14.93
C GLU A 101 -16.94 9.13 15.89
N SER A 102 -18.03 8.73 16.53
CA SER A 102 -18.01 7.61 17.50
C SER A 102 -17.70 6.28 16.79
N GLN A 103 -18.23 6.09 15.58
CA GLN A 103 -17.99 4.88 14.79
C GLN A 103 -16.54 4.82 14.26
N LEU A 104 -15.97 5.97 13.86
CA LEU A 104 -14.56 6.03 13.48
C LEU A 104 -13.63 5.76 14.67
N LYS A 105 -13.90 6.36 15.82
CA LYS A 105 -13.15 6.08 17.06
C LYS A 105 -13.24 4.62 17.48
N ALA A 106 -14.42 4.01 17.35
CA ALA A 106 -14.62 2.59 17.64
C ALA A 106 -13.79 1.69 16.69
N LEU A 107 -13.69 2.04 15.44
CA LEU A 107 -12.84 1.33 14.46
C LEU A 107 -11.37 1.36 14.90
N ILE A 108 -10.84 2.54 15.21
CA ILE A 108 -9.43 2.70 15.62
C ILE A 108 -9.17 1.90 16.91
N GLN A 109 -10.06 1.99 17.89
CA GLN A 109 -9.96 1.23 19.13
C GLN A 109 -9.96 -0.29 18.88
N ALA A 110 -10.87 -0.77 18.05
CA ALA A 110 -10.97 -2.19 17.72
C ALA A 110 -9.72 -2.71 17.00
N ALA A 111 -9.14 -1.89 16.12
CA ALA A 111 -7.87 -2.20 15.47
C ALA A 111 -6.71 -2.28 16.49
N HIS A 112 -6.60 -1.30 17.38
CA HIS A 112 -5.57 -1.27 18.42
C HIS A 112 -5.71 -2.44 19.42
N GLU A 113 -6.92 -2.86 19.74
CA GLU A 113 -7.16 -4.05 20.57
C GLU A 113 -6.64 -5.35 19.94
N ARG A 114 -6.43 -5.34 18.62
CA ARG A 114 -5.85 -6.44 17.83
C ARG A 114 -4.38 -6.21 17.47
N ASP A 115 -3.72 -5.24 18.10
CA ASP A 115 -2.36 -4.82 17.78
C ASP A 115 -2.18 -4.41 16.30
N MET A 116 -3.25 -3.89 15.70
CA MET A 116 -3.24 -3.39 14.33
C MET A 116 -3.10 -1.87 14.31
N TYR A 117 -2.22 -1.37 13.45
CA TYR A 117 -2.11 0.06 13.14
C TYR A 117 -3.18 0.49 12.13
N VAL A 118 -3.55 1.76 12.17
CA VAL A 118 -4.44 2.36 11.17
C VAL A 118 -3.74 3.52 10.49
N MET A 119 -3.57 3.40 9.17
CA MET A 119 -3.05 4.44 8.30
C MET A 119 -4.20 5.18 7.63
N LEU A 120 -4.21 6.50 7.77
CA LEU A 120 -5.20 7.35 7.13
C LEU A 120 -4.69 7.86 5.79
N ASP A 121 -5.50 7.69 4.74
CA ASP A 121 -5.27 8.36 3.46
C ASP A 121 -5.60 9.85 3.60
N VAL A 122 -4.69 10.73 3.20
CA VAL A 122 -4.86 12.19 3.34
C VAL A 122 -4.59 12.90 2.03
N VAL A 123 -5.35 13.95 1.77
CA VAL A 123 -5.23 14.82 0.60
C VAL A 123 -4.96 16.25 1.06
N ALA A 124 -3.91 16.87 0.55
CA ALA A 124 -3.60 18.30 0.77
C ALA A 124 -3.61 19.11 -0.53
N ASN A 125 -3.51 18.45 -1.68
CA ASN A 125 -3.31 19.08 -2.97
C ASN A 125 -4.55 19.83 -3.50
N HIS A 126 -5.74 19.26 -3.33
CA HIS A 126 -6.94 19.73 -4.02
C HIS A 126 -8.21 19.55 -3.18
N ALA A 127 -9.25 20.29 -3.57
CA ALA A 127 -10.62 20.07 -3.11
C ALA A 127 -11.42 19.31 -4.17
N GLY A 128 -12.63 18.89 -3.80
CA GLY A 128 -13.53 18.18 -4.69
C GLY A 128 -14.24 19.07 -5.71
N PRO A 129 -14.86 18.49 -6.74
CA PRO A 129 -15.60 19.21 -7.76
C PRO A 129 -16.68 20.12 -7.18
N THR A 130 -16.82 21.31 -7.76
CA THR A 130 -17.89 22.25 -7.40
C THR A 130 -18.68 22.65 -8.63
N SER A 131 -20.00 22.79 -8.48
CA SER A 131 -20.89 23.29 -9.52
C SER A 131 -21.32 24.78 -9.32
N ASN A 132 -21.20 25.25 -8.07
CA ASN A 132 -21.77 26.55 -7.67
C ASN A 132 -20.83 27.39 -6.79
N GLY A 133 -19.52 27.35 -7.08
CA GLY A 133 -18.53 28.05 -6.27
C GLY A 133 -18.16 27.23 -5.01
N TYR A 134 -17.48 27.87 -4.07
CA TYR A 134 -16.85 27.20 -2.94
C TYR A 134 -17.60 27.37 -1.61
N SER A 135 -18.90 27.69 -1.67
CA SER A 135 -19.70 27.78 -0.44
C SER A 135 -19.72 26.45 0.31
N GLY A 136 -19.40 26.48 1.59
CA GLY A 136 -19.30 25.28 2.42
C GLY A 136 -17.97 24.54 2.34
N TYR A 137 -17.05 24.97 1.49
CA TYR A 137 -15.68 24.45 1.44
C TYR A 137 -14.82 25.08 2.53
N THR A 138 -13.87 24.34 3.07
CA THR A 138 -12.83 24.88 3.97
C THR A 138 -12.05 26.02 3.29
N PHE A 139 -11.66 25.81 2.02
CA PHE A 139 -11.06 26.82 1.18
C PHE A 139 -12.19 27.44 0.35
N GLY A 140 -12.88 28.41 0.95
CA GLY A 140 -14.21 28.86 0.55
C GLY A 140 -14.22 29.98 -0.50
N ASP A 141 -13.11 30.29 -1.15
CA ASP A 141 -13.01 31.34 -2.16
C ASP A 141 -12.04 30.93 -3.27
N ALA A 142 -12.37 31.28 -4.51
CA ALA A 142 -11.56 30.98 -5.68
C ALA A 142 -10.12 31.50 -5.59
N SER A 143 -9.89 32.60 -4.87
CA SER A 143 -8.55 33.16 -4.67
C SER A 143 -7.61 32.29 -3.81
N LEU A 144 -8.16 31.28 -3.13
CA LEU A 144 -7.39 30.35 -2.31
C LEU A 144 -6.84 29.16 -3.12
N TYR A 145 -7.12 29.13 -4.41
CA TYR A 145 -6.69 28.09 -5.33
C TYR A 145 -5.78 28.65 -6.41
N HIS A 146 -4.90 27.83 -6.95
CA HIS A 146 -4.17 28.17 -8.17
C HIS A 146 -5.16 28.41 -9.31
N PRO A 147 -4.86 29.32 -10.25
CA PRO A 147 -5.66 29.44 -11.47
C PRO A 147 -5.69 28.12 -12.24
N LYS A 148 -6.86 27.78 -12.78
CA LYS A 148 -7.01 26.55 -13.55
C LYS A 148 -6.08 26.55 -14.76
N CYS A 149 -5.23 25.52 -14.86
CA CYS A 149 -4.38 25.26 -16.02
C CYS A 149 -4.17 23.75 -16.19
N THR A 150 -3.81 23.37 -17.42
CA THR A 150 -3.47 21.98 -17.75
C THR A 150 -2.00 21.71 -17.46
N ILE A 151 -1.71 20.56 -16.83
CA ILE A 151 -0.33 20.19 -16.47
C ILE A 151 0.50 19.89 -17.72
N ASP A 152 1.66 20.55 -17.82
CA ASP A 152 2.79 20.11 -18.64
C ASP A 152 3.72 19.27 -17.76
N TYR A 153 3.73 17.95 -17.98
CA TYR A 153 4.53 17.03 -17.16
C TYR A 153 6.04 17.13 -17.40
N ASN A 154 6.49 17.97 -18.33
CA ASN A 154 7.91 18.30 -18.53
C ASN A 154 8.34 19.53 -17.71
N ASP A 155 7.42 20.19 -17.05
CA ASP A 155 7.64 21.37 -16.22
C ASP A 155 7.19 21.12 -14.78
N GLN A 156 8.13 21.03 -13.85
CA GLN A 156 7.83 20.74 -12.45
C GLN A 156 6.93 21.81 -11.81
N THR A 157 7.10 23.09 -12.16
CA THR A 157 6.22 24.14 -11.67
C THR A 157 4.78 23.95 -12.18
N SER A 158 4.62 23.53 -13.42
CA SER A 158 3.31 23.17 -13.97
C SER A 158 2.68 21.99 -13.22
N ILE A 159 3.47 20.95 -12.93
CA ILE A 159 3.00 19.79 -12.14
C ILE A 159 2.48 20.22 -10.77
N GLU A 160 3.14 21.21 -10.13
CA GLU A 160 2.84 21.66 -8.77
C GLU A 160 1.73 22.73 -8.71
N GLN A 161 1.47 23.47 -9.77
CA GLN A 161 0.55 24.61 -9.74
C GLN A 161 -0.65 24.48 -10.68
N CYS A 162 -0.62 23.57 -11.65
CA CYS A 162 -1.78 23.29 -12.49
C CYS A 162 -2.66 22.19 -11.86
N TRP A 163 -3.88 22.09 -12.32
CA TRP A 163 -4.85 21.17 -11.74
C TRP A 163 -4.62 19.73 -12.20
N VAL A 164 -4.61 18.80 -11.26
CA VAL A 164 -4.38 17.37 -11.55
C VAL A 164 -5.48 16.77 -12.42
N ALA A 165 -6.69 17.33 -12.32
CA ALA A 165 -7.82 17.06 -13.19
C ALA A 165 -8.66 18.33 -13.33
N ASP A 166 -9.43 18.43 -14.41
CA ASP A 166 -10.20 19.64 -14.73
C ASP A 166 -11.20 20.06 -13.65
N GLU A 167 -11.71 19.08 -12.90
CA GLU A 167 -12.72 19.29 -11.86
C GLU A 167 -12.15 19.36 -10.44
N LEU A 168 -10.84 19.25 -10.26
CA LEU A 168 -10.20 19.23 -8.94
C LEU A 168 -9.47 20.55 -8.67
N PRO A 169 -10.10 21.50 -7.95
CA PRO A 169 -9.47 22.79 -7.64
C PRO A 169 -8.17 22.60 -6.83
N ASP A 170 -7.10 23.17 -7.34
CA ASP A 170 -5.76 23.02 -6.80
C ASP A 170 -5.51 24.08 -5.72
N ILE A 171 -5.35 23.64 -4.47
CA ILE A 171 -5.16 24.56 -3.34
C ILE A 171 -3.80 25.27 -3.49
N ASP A 172 -3.81 26.60 -3.33
CA ASP A 172 -2.60 27.43 -3.40
C ASP A 172 -1.73 27.22 -2.16
N THR A 173 -0.73 26.34 -2.29
CA THR A 173 0.23 26.01 -1.22
C THR A 173 1.44 26.95 -1.16
N GLU A 174 1.50 27.96 -2.03
CA GLU A 174 2.37 29.13 -1.89
C GLU A 174 1.76 30.18 -0.95
N ASN A 175 0.47 30.06 -0.62
CA ASN A 175 -0.22 30.87 0.38
C ASN A 175 0.05 30.31 1.79
N SER A 176 0.76 31.06 2.63
CA SER A 176 1.16 30.62 3.98
C SER A 176 -0.03 30.37 4.91
N ASP A 177 -1.15 31.07 4.73
CA ASP A 177 -2.36 30.83 5.53
C ASP A 177 -3.00 29.47 5.16
N ASN A 178 -3.03 29.14 3.87
CA ASN A 178 -3.48 27.83 3.41
C ASN A 178 -2.60 26.69 3.97
N VAL A 179 -1.28 26.89 3.96
CA VAL A 179 -0.33 25.92 4.54
C VAL A 179 -0.62 25.70 6.02
N ALA A 180 -0.84 26.76 6.79
CA ALA A 180 -1.18 26.67 8.20
C ALA A 180 -2.49 25.90 8.44
N ILE A 181 -3.49 26.12 7.59
CA ILE A 181 -4.79 25.43 7.65
C ILE A 181 -4.60 23.94 7.34
N LEU A 182 -3.87 23.59 6.28
CA LEU A 182 -3.62 22.20 5.91
C LEU A 182 -2.88 21.43 7.01
N ASN A 183 -1.89 22.07 7.63
CA ASN A 183 -1.16 21.48 8.75
C ASN A 183 -2.05 21.29 9.99
N ASP A 184 -2.91 22.25 10.28
CA ASP A 184 -3.90 22.15 11.38
C ASP A 184 -4.88 20.99 11.14
N ILE A 185 -5.36 20.84 9.91
CA ILE A 185 -6.27 19.77 9.52
C ILE A 185 -5.66 18.39 9.78
N VAL A 186 -4.46 18.10 9.25
CA VAL A 186 -3.83 16.78 9.41
C VAL A 186 -3.46 16.50 10.87
N SER A 187 -3.01 17.52 11.59
CA SER A 187 -2.75 17.43 13.04
C SER A 187 -4.02 17.05 13.79
N GLY A 188 -5.14 17.68 13.45
CA GLY A 188 -6.44 17.40 14.05
C GLY A 188 -6.94 15.99 13.76
N TRP A 189 -6.85 15.53 12.52
CA TRP A 189 -7.27 14.17 12.16
C TRP A 189 -6.48 13.11 12.93
N VAL A 190 -5.16 13.20 12.90
CA VAL A 190 -4.30 12.23 13.59
C VAL A 190 -4.53 12.26 15.10
N GLY A 191 -4.64 13.46 15.67
CA GLY A 191 -4.80 13.62 17.12
C GLY A 191 -6.15 13.20 17.66
N ASN A 192 -7.22 13.55 16.97
CA ASN A 192 -8.59 13.26 17.43
C ASN A 192 -8.93 11.77 17.38
N TYR A 193 -8.32 11.03 16.45
CA TYR A 193 -8.63 9.61 16.20
C TYR A 193 -7.50 8.66 16.54
N SER A 194 -6.30 9.15 16.83
CA SER A 194 -5.11 8.33 17.14
C SER A 194 -4.67 7.45 15.97
N PHE A 195 -4.67 7.97 14.76
CA PHE A 195 -4.08 7.28 13.62
C PHE A 195 -2.59 7.04 13.83
N ASP A 196 -2.08 5.93 13.35
CA ASP A 196 -0.69 5.49 13.54
C ASP A 196 0.22 5.88 12.38
N GLY A 197 -0.34 6.29 11.27
CA GLY A 197 0.37 6.71 10.07
C GLY A 197 -0.55 7.39 9.07
N ILE A 198 0.05 8.00 8.05
CA ILE A 198 -0.67 8.59 6.93
C ILE A 198 -0.08 8.13 5.59
N ARG A 199 -0.95 7.93 4.62
CA ARG A 199 -0.61 7.84 3.19
C ARG A 199 -1.00 9.15 2.56
N ILE A 200 -0.08 9.82 1.89
CA ILE A 200 -0.31 11.14 1.31
C ILE A 200 -0.53 11.01 -0.19
N ASP A 201 -1.71 11.44 -0.62
CA ASP A 201 -2.09 11.51 -2.04
C ASP A 201 -1.33 12.63 -2.77
N THR A 202 -1.05 12.43 -4.07
CA THR A 202 -0.58 13.48 -4.99
C THR A 202 0.60 14.33 -4.50
N VAL A 203 1.61 13.70 -3.90
CA VAL A 203 2.77 14.39 -3.33
C VAL A 203 3.53 15.21 -4.36
N LYS A 204 3.70 14.73 -5.60
CA LYS A 204 4.43 15.46 -6.64
C LYS A 204 3.73 16.74 -7.10
N HIS A 205 2.47 16.93 -6.76
CA HIS A 205 1.64 18.08 -7.18
C HIS A 205 1.69 19.26 -6.19
N ILE A 206 2.49 19.15 -5.13
CA ILE A 206 2.83 20.24 -4.22
C ILE A 206 4.35 20.39 -4.14
N ARG A 207 4.84 21.62 -3.96
CA ARG A 207 6.26 21.89 -3.79
C ARG A 207 6.88 21.04 -2.68
N LYS A 208 8.09 20.59 -2.90
CA LYS A 208 8.76 19.62 -2.01
C LYS A 208 8.88 20.10 -0.56
N ASP A 209 9.24 21.35 -0.35
CA ASP A 209 9.48 21.92 0.97
C ASP A 209 8.21 22.08 1.84
N PHE A 210 7.02 21.95 1.26
CA PHE A 210 5.76 21.86 2.01
C PHE A 210 5.69 20.61 2.90
N TRP A 211 6.23 19.49 2.44
CA TRP A 211 5.95 18.19 3.03
C TRP A 211 6.60 17.97 4.39
N THR A 212 7.76 18.58 4.67
CA THR A 212 8.40 18.45 5.99
C THR A 212 7.49 18.95 7.09
N GLY A 213 6.94 20.16 6.94
CA GLY A 213 6.02 20.75 7.93
C GLY A 213 4.71 19.99 8.05
N TYR A 214 4.19 19.48 6.94
CA TYR A 214 2.97 18.67 6.92
C TYR A 214 3.15 17.33 7.67
N ALA A 215 4.24 16.62 7.41
CA ALA A 215 4.55 15.37 8.11
C ALA A 215 4.80 15.60 9.60
N GLU A 216 5.50 16.67 9.96
CA GLU A 216 5.70 17.07 11.37
C GLU A 216 4.37 17.40 12.07
N ALA A 217 3.45 18.07 11.37
CA ALA A 217 2.11 18.37 11.90
C ALA A 217 1.30 17.08 12.13
N ALA A 218 1.37 16.11 11.23
CA ALA A 218 0.78 14.79 11.41
C ALA A 218 1.42 14.07 12.61
N GLY A 219 2.73 14.14 12.74
CA GLY A 219 3.48 13.62 13.87
C GLY A 219 3.54 12.09 13.97
N VAL A 220 3.23 11.40 12.88
CA VAL A 220 3.28 9.94 12.72
C VAL A 220 3.97 9.59 11.41
N PHE A 221 4.29 8.33 11.22
CA PHE A 221 4.85 7.82 9.96
C PHE A 221 4.02 8.28 8.76
N ALA A 222 4.70 8.72 7.69
CA ALA A 222 4.08 9.16 6.46
C ALA A 222 4.72 8.48 5.26
N THR A 223 3.90 7.87 4.39
CA THR A 223 4.33 7.38 3.09
C THR A 223 3.59 8.15 2.00
N GLY A 224 4.32 8.72 1.06
CA GLY A 224 3.76 9.62 0.05
C GLY A 224 3.65 8.98 -1.33
N GLU A 225 2.56 9.30 -2.03
CA GLU A 225 2.39 8.91 -3.42
C GLU A 225 3.10 9.92 -4.32
N VAL A 226 4.18 9.47 -4.96
CA VAL A 226 4.78 10.12 -6.13
C VAL A 226 4.60 9.16 -7.30
N PHE A 227 3.59 9.41 -8.12
CA PHE A 227 3.22 8.54 -9.23
C PHE A 227 4.23 8.71 -10.39
N ASN A 228 5.35 8.01 -10.28
CA ASN A 228 6.43 8.03 -11.26
C ASN A 228 7.30 6.77 -11.10
N GLY A 229 7.71 6.19 -12.22
CA GLY A 229 8.52 4.96 -12.22
C GLY A 229 10.04 5.20 -12.16
N ASP A 230 10.49 6.45 -12.16
CA ASP A 230 11.92 6.78 -12.13
C ASP A 230 12.41 7.02 -10.69
N PRO A 231 13.33 6.20 -10.18
CA PRO A 231 13.91 6.41 -8.85
C PRO A 231 14.56 7.79 -8.69
N ALA A 232 15.16 8.32 -9.76
CA ALA A 232 15.80 9.64 -9.75
C ALA A 232 14.79 10.78 -9.54
N TYR A 233 13.53 10.58 -9.93
CA TYR A 233 12.45 11.54 -9.69
C TYR A 233 11.83 11.35 -8.29
N VAL A 234 11.56 10.12 -7.89
CA VAL A 234 10.87 9.82 -6.62
C VAL A 234 11.79 9.95 -5.43
N GLY A 235 13.03 9.50 -5.54
CA GLY A 235 14.00 9.44 -4.44
C GLY A 235 14.21 10.75 -3.69
N PRO A 236 14.37 11.90 -4.36
CA PRO A 236 14.57 13.19 -3.71
C PRO A 236 13.46 13.61 -2.75
N TYR A 237 12.24 13.09 -2.92
CA TYR A 237 11.14 13.37 -1.99
C TYR A 237 11.38 12.80 -0.59
N GLN A 238 12.24 11.81 -0.45
CA GLN A 238 12.54 11.24 0.88
C GLN A 238 13.35 12.19 1.78
N LYS A 239 13.87 13.28 1.25
CA LYS A 239 14.42 14.38 2.05
C LYS A 239 13.34 15.14 2.82
N TYR A 240 12.10 15.05 2.38
CA TYR A 240 10.97 15.81 2.91
C TYR A 240 9.93 14.95 3.60
N LEU A 241 9.91 13.65 3.29
CA LEU A 241 9.00 12.64 3.85
C LEU A 241 9.80 11.39 4.25
N PRO A 242 9.41 10.69 5.32
CA PRO A 242 10.14 9.49 5.73
C PRO A 242 10.03 8.33 4.75
N SER A 243 8.94 8.25 3.98
CA SER A 243 8.67 7.14 3.07
C SER A 243 7.92 7.60 1.82
N LEU A 244 8.13 6.86 0.75
CA LEU A 244 7.38 6.98 -0.50
C LEU A 244 6.83 5.62 -0.89
N ILE A 245 5.69 5.63 -1.60
CA ILE A 245 5.14 4.45 -2.26
C ILE A 245 6.06 4.07 -3.41
N ASN A 246 6.51 2.82 -3.45
CA ASN A 246 7.56 2.37 -4.37
C ASN A 246 7.00 2.06 -5.76
N TYR A 247 6.56 3.09 -6.47
CA TYR A 247 6.16 2.95 -7.88
C TYR A 247 7.29 2.44 -8.78
N PRO A 248 8.57 2.85 -8.59
CA PRO A 248 9.65 2.26 -9.39
C PRO A 248 9.67 0.73 -9.33
N MET A 249 9.57 0.15 -8.15
CA MET A 249 9.53 -1.32 -8.01
C MET A 249 8.23 -1.93 -8.57
N TYR A 250 7.10 -1.24 -8.45
CA TYR A 250 5.84 -1.67 -9.04
C TYR A 250 5.99 -1.95 -10.56
N TYR A 251 6.64 -1.05 -11.30
CA TYR A 251 6.89 -1.25 -12.72
C TYR A 251 7.86 -2.39 -12.99
N ALA A 252 8.89 -2.55 -12.15
CA ALA A 252 9.80 -3.68 -12.27
C ALA A 252 9.11 -5.02 -12.05
N LEU A 253 8.24 -5.11 -11.04
CA LEU A 253 7.45 -6.31 -10.76
C LEU A 253 6.49 -6.63 -11.92
N ASN A 254 5.87 -5.62 -12.52
CA ASN A 254 5.02 -5.81 -13.69
C ASN A 254 5.80 -6.35 -14.89
N ASP A 255 6.99 -5.84 -15.13
CA ASP A 255 7.85 -6.29 -16.23
C ASP A 255 8.23 -7.77 -16.08
N VAL A 256 8.44 -8.23 -14.86
CA VAL A 256 8.86 -9.62 -14.57
C VAL A 256 7.69 -10.58 -14.53
N PHE A 257 6.60 -10.21 -13.85
CA PHE A 257 5.51 -11.14 -13.55
C PHE A 257 4.26 -10.95 -14.41
N VAL A 258 3.96 -9.74 -14.87
CA VAL A 258 2.75 -9.46 -15.67
C VAL A 258 3.05 -9.63 -17.15
N SER A 259 3.87 -8.76 -17.74
CA SER A 259 4.22 -8.84 -19.16
C SER A 259 5.25 -9.92 -19.45
N LYS A 260 6.04 -10.30 -18.45
CA LYS A 260 7.17 -11.23 -18.58
C LYS A 260 8.18 -10.77 -19.65
N SER A 261 8.27 -9.45 -19.86
CA SER A 261 9.16 -8.85 -20.85
C SER A 261 10.61 -8.76 -20.38
N LYS A 262 10.84 -8.92 -19.07
CA LYS A 262 12.15 -8.85 -18.43
C LYS A 262 12.37 -10.05 -17.49
N GLY A 263 13.64 -10.44 -17.35
CA GLY A 263 14.08 -11.38 -16.33
C GLY A 263 14.25 -10.71 -14.97
N PHE A 264 14.64 -11.49 -13.99
CA PHE A 264 14.76 -11.01 -12.60
C PHE A 264 15.88 -10.00 -12.37
N SER A 265 16.82 -9.84 -13.31
CA SER A 265 17.77 -8.73 -13.28
C SER A 265 17.07 -7.36 -13.21
N ARG A 266 15.85 -7.25 -13.77
CA ARG A 266 15.04 -6.03 -13.71
C ARG A 266 14.73 -5.64 -12.24
N ILE A 267 14.42 -6.60 -11.37
CA ILE A 267 14.19 -6.37 -9.94
C ILE A 267 15.50 -6.01 -9.24
N SER A 268 16.55 -6.78 -9.46
CA SER A 268 17.88 -6.54 -8.85
C SER A 268 18.44 -5.17 -9.23
N GLU A 269 18.33 -4.79 -10.50
CA GLU A 269 18.75 -3.46 -10.98
C GLU A 269 17.90 -2.35 -10.36
N MET A 270 16.59 -2.54 -10.20
CA MET A 270 15.73 -1.55 -9.56
C MET A 270 16.08 -1.40 -8.08
N LEU A 271 16.38 -2.48 -7.36
CA LEU A 271 16.87 -2.40 -5.99
C LEU A 271 18.14 -1.54 -5.91
N GLY A 272 19.07 -1.75 -6.80
CA GLY A 272 20.29 -0.94 -6.88
C GLY A 272 20.02 0.52 -7.19
N SER A 273 19.15 0.81 -8.15
CA SER A 273 18.76 2.18 -8.51
C SER A 273 18.03 2.89 -7.35
N ASN A 274 17.18 2.18 -6.65
CA ASN A 274 16.49 2.69 -5.46
C ASN A 274 17.49 3.03 -4.35
N ARG A 275 18.44 2.14 -4.06
CA ARG A 275 19.48 2.39 -3.04
C ARG A 275 20.36 3.59 -3.36
N ASN A 276 20.56 3.89 -4.63
CA ASN A 276 21.31 5.08 -5.07
C ASN A 276 20.47 6.37 -4.97
N ALA A 277 19.16 6.29 -5.16
CA ALA A 277 18.28 7.46 -5.27
C ALA A 277 17.58 7.84 -3.96
N PHE A 278 17.23 6.84 -3.11
CA PHE A 278 16.56 7.05 -1.83
C PHE A 278 17.55 7.06 -0.67
N GLU A 279 17.18 7.71 0.41
CA GLU A 279 17.97 7.73 1.65
C GLU A 279 17.86 6.42 2.43
N ASP A 280 16.65 5.82 2.47
CA ASP A 280 16.35 4.56 3.17
C ASP A 280 15.28 3.77 2.42
N THR A 281 15.70 2.73 1.71
CA THR A 281 14.79 1.87 0.95
C THR A 281 14.01 0.90 1.83
N SER A 282 14.44 0.67 3.06
CA SER A 282 13.80 -0.28 3.98
C SER A 282 12.42 0.17 4.46
N VAL A 283 12.11 1.46 4.35
CA VAL A 283 10.83 2.05 4.75
C VAL A 283 9.94 2.46 3.59
N LEU A 284 10.34 2.17 2.35
CA LEU A 284 9.47 2.37 1.19
C LEU A 284 8.31 1.35 1.26
N THR A 285 7.13 1.76 0.80
CA THR A 285 5.97 0.87 0.80
C THR A 285 5.85 0.16 -0.55
N THR A 286 5.81 -1.16 -0.53
CA THR A 286 5.88 -2.04 -1.71
C THR A 286 4.51 -2.64 -2.03
N PHE A 287 4.14 -2.67 -3.30
CA PHE A 287 2.83 -3.15 -3.74
C PHE A 287 2.88 -3.68 -5.18
N VAL A 288 1.87 -4.46 -5.58
CA VAL A 288 1.63 -4.86 -6.98
C VAL A 288 0.23 -4.49 -7.47
N ASP A 289 -0.70 -4.24 -6.56
CA ASP A 289 -2.06 -3.79 -6.86
C ASP A 289 -2.41 -2.56 -6.02
N ASN A 290 -3.20 -1.67 -6.57
CA ASN A 290 -3.82 -0.57 -5.84
C ASN A 290 -5.09 -0.11 -6.57
N HIS A 291 -5.72 0.94 -6.05
CA HIS A 291 -6.97 1.47 -6.57
C HIS A 291 -6.82 2.38 -7.81
N ASP A 292 -5.60 2.68 -8.23
CA ASP A 292 -5.31 3.55 -9.37
C ASP A 292 -4.88 2.81 -10.63
N ASN A 293 -4.58 1.52 -10.51
CA ASN A 293 -4.12 0.70 -11.62
C ASN A 293 -5.00 -0.55 -11.76
N PRO A 294 -5.17 -1.09 -12.98
CA PRO A 294 -5.82 -2.39 -13.15
C PRO A 294 -5.20 -3.43 -12.23
N ARG A 295 -6.05 -4.31 -11.67
CA ARG A 295 -5.53 -5.36 -10.79
C ARG A 295 -4.56 -6.28 -11.56
N PHE A 296 -3.62 -6.87 -10.84
CA PHE A 296 -2.67 -7.83 -11.40
C PHE A 296 -3.40 -8.93 -12.21
N LEU A 297 -4.43 -9.54 -11.60
CA LEU A 297 -5.18 -10.62 -12.23
C LEU A 297 -6.05 -10.18 -13.41
N ASN A 298 -6.24 -8.88 -13.65
CA ASN A 298 -6.82 -8.37 -14.88
C ASN A 298 -5.82 -8.47 -16.05
N SER A 299 -4.61 -8.01 -15.83
CA SER A 299 -3.56 -7.95 -16.86
C SER A 299 -2.84 -9.29 -17.03
N GLN A 300 -2.77 -10.10 -15.98
CA GLN A 300 -2.14 -11.43 -15.94
C GLN A 300 -3.00 -12.36 -15.08
N SER A 301 -3.75 -13.25 -15.71
CA SER A 301 -4.71 -14.14 -15.03
C SER A 301 -4.06 -15.33 -14.32
N ASP A 302 -2.78 -15.56 -14.51
CA ASP A 302 -2.06 -16.69 -13.91
C ASP A 302 -1.84 -16.46 -12.42
N LYS A 303 -2.50 -17.27 -11.58
CA LYS A 303 -2.41 -17.15 -10.12
C LYS A 303 -1.06 -17.57 -9.56
N ALA A 304 -0.31 -18.45 -10.22
CA ALA A 304 1.04 -18.77 -9.78
C ALA A 304 1.97 -17.57 -9.91
N LEU A 305 1.86 -16.82 -11.00
CA LEU A 305 2.59 -15.55 -11.17
C LEU A 305 2.19 -14.52 -10.13
N PHE A 306 0.89 -14.40 -9.83
CA PHE A 306 0.42 -13.50 -8.77
C PHE A 306 0.95 -13.90 -7.40
N LYS A 307 0.98 -15.19 -7.08
CA LYS A 307 1.53 -15.69 -5.82
C LYS A 307 3.03 -15.37 -5.70
N ASN A 308 3.79 -15.47 -6.79
CA ASN A 308 5.20 -15.06 -6.79
C ASN A 308 5.35 -13.55 -6.53
N ALA A 309 4.56 -12.73 -7.19
CA ALA A 309 4.57 -11.27 -6.99
C ALA A 309 4.17 -10.89 -5.56
N LEU A 310 3.12 -11.50 -5.01
CA LEU A 310 2.70 -11.29 -3.62
C LEU A 310 3.78 -11.71 -2.62
N THR A 311 4.49 -12.79 -2.90
CA THR A 311 5.60 -13.25 -2.05
C THR A 311 6.73 -12.21 -2.03
N TYR A 312 7.08 -11.64 -3.19
CA TYR A 312 8.03 -10.53 -3.23
C TYR A 312 7.56 -9.33 -2.39
N VAL A 313 6.30 -8.92 -2.54
CA VAL A 313 5.73 -7.79 -1.78
C VAL A 313 5.83 -8.04 -0.28
N LEU A 314 5.47 -9.24 0.18
CA LEU A 314 5.38 -9.56 1.61
C LEU A 314 6.73 -9.86 2.27
N LEU A 315 7.70 -10.40 1.53
CA LEU A 315 8.98 -10.85 2.07
C LEU A 315 10.20 -10.10 1.53
N GLY A 316 10.04 -9.29 0.48
CA GLY A 316 11.10 -8.45 -0.07
C GLY A 316 11.38 -7.23 0.81
N GLU A 317 12.31 -6.39 0.36
CA GLU A 317 12.67 -5.15 1.05
C GLU A 317 11.52 -4.15 1.02
N GLY A 318 11.26 -3.51 2.17
CA GLY A 318 10.24 -2.49 2.33
C GLY A 318 9.07 -2.93 3.21
N ILE A 319 8.06 -2.07 3.29
CA ILE A 319 6.83 -2.29 4.06
C ILE A 319 5.74 -2.71 3.07
N PRO A 320 5.21 -3.94 3.17
CA PRO A 320 4.26 -4.45 2.18
C PRO A 320 2.88 -3.82 2.29
N ILE A 321 2.26 -3.57 1.13
CA ILE A 321 0.86 -3.22 0.99
C ILE A 321 0.20 -4.27 0.08
N VAL A 322 -0.91 -4.85 0.55
CA VAL A 322 -1.78 -5.72 -0.26
C VAL A 322 -3.15 -5.05 -0.38
N TYR A 323 -3.62 -4.92 -1.61
CA TYR A 323 -4.90 -4.30 -1.93
C TYR A 323 -6.05 -5.26 -1.64
N TYR A 324 -7.11 -4.79 -0.96
CA TYR A 324 -8.28 -5.59 -0.62
C TYR A 324 -8.86 -6.28 -1.87
N GLY A 325 -9.36 -7.49 -1.69
CA GLY A 325 -9.89 -8.30 -2.79
C GLY A 325 -8.83 -9.17 -3.48
N SER A 326 -7.54 -8.88 -3.32
CA SER A 326 -6.46 -9.74 -3.83
C SER A 326 -6.56 -11.14 -3.25
N GLU A 327 -6.91 -11.26 -1.97
CA GLU A 327 -7.11 -12.53 -1.27
C GLU A 327 -8.32 -13.33 -1.78
N GLN A 328 -9.23 -12.69 -2.53
CA GLN A 328 -10.39 -13.32 -3.16
C GLN A 328 -10.24 -13.49 -4.68
N GLY A 329 -9.08 -13.13 -5.22
CA GLY A 329 -8.81 -13.24 -6.65
C GLY A 329 -9.52 -12.20 -7.52
N PHE A 330 -9.81 -11.03 -6.99
CA PHE A 330 -10.41 -9.94 -7.76
C PHE A 330 -9.54 -9.57 -8.96
N SER A 331 -10.18 -9.27 -10.08
CA SER A 331 -9.51 -9.08 -11.39
C SER A 331 -10.01 -7.85 -12.14
N GLY A 332 -10.60 -6.88 -11.45
CA GLY A 332 -11.11 -5.66 -12.07
C GLY A 332 -10.04 -4.87 -12.84
N GLY A 333 -10.44 -4.26 -13.93
CA GLY A 333 -9.61 -3.43 -14.80
C GLY A 333 -9.40 -2.03 -14.24
N ALA A 334 -9.35 -1.03 -15.12
CA ALA A 334 -9.20 0.36 -14.71
C ALA A 334 -10.34 0.85 -13.81
N ASP A 335 -10.07 1.88 -13.01
CA ASP A 335 -11.07 2.57 -12.19
C ASP A 335 -12.35 2.85 -13.02
N PRO A 336 -13.55 2.51 -12.52
CA PRO A 336 -13.87 1.99 -11.18
C PRO A 336 -13.93 0.45 -11.08
N ALA A 337 -13.64 -0.28 -12.14
CA ALA A 337 -13.78 -1.75 -12.19
C ALA A 337 -12.87 -2.46 -11.16
N ASN A 338 -11.73 -1.85 -10.80
CA ASN A 338 -10.79 -2.35 -9.79
C ASN A 338 -11.19 -1.99 -8.34
N ARG A 339 -12.38 -1.42 -8.15
CA ARG A 339 -12.92 -1.01 -6.84
C ARG A 339 -14.17 -1.81 -6.49
N GLU A 340 -14.09 -3.10 -6.71
CA GLU A 340 -15.15 -4.08 -6.46
C GLU A 340 -15.53 -4.10 -4.97
N VAL A 341 -16.76 -4.51 -4.66
CA VAL A 341 -17.20 -4.68 -3.28
C VAL A 341 -16.78 -6.03 -2.73
N LEU A 342 -16.23 -6.06 -1.53
CA LEU A 342 -15.72 -7.29 -0.92
C LEU A 342 -16.83 -8.18 -0.34
N TRP A 343 -17.90 -7.59 0.18
CA TRP A 343 -18.95 -8.32 0.90
C TRP A 343 -19.68 -9.37 0.09
N THR A 344 -19.65 -9.31 -1.27
CA THR A 344 -20.22 -10.36 -2.12
C THR A 344 -19.49 -11.70 -1.99
N THR A 345 -18.28 -11.70 -1.47
CA THR A 345 -17.48 -12.92 -1.21
C THR A 345 -17.84 -13.58 0.11
N ASN A 346 -18.68 -12.94 0.91
CA ASN A 346 -19.00 -13.33 2.28
C ASN A 346 -17.75 -13.55 3.15
N TYR A 347 -16.68 -12.79 2.86
CA TYR A 347 -15.40 -12.85 3.60
C TYR A 347 -14.86 -14.27 3.72
N ASP A 348 -14.81 -14.98 2.60
CA ASP A 348 -14.38 -16.37 2.53
C ASP A 348 -12.92 -16.52 2.95
N THR A 349 -12.68 -17.13 4.10
CA THR A 349 -11.33 -17.40 4.61
C THR A 349 -10.73 -18.68 4.06
N SER A 350 -11.49 -19.48 3.30
CA SER A 350 -11.03 -20.72 2.70
C SER A 350 -10.52 -20.56 1.28
N SER A 351 -10.61 -19.36 0.70
CA SER A 351 -10.09 -19.11 -0.64
C SER A 351 -8.60 -19.41 -0.73
N ASP A 352 -8.16 -19.87 -1.89
CA ASP A 352 -6.77 -20.24 -2.13
C ASP A 352 -5.80 -19.08 -1.84
N LEU A 353 -6.11 -17.89 -2.34
CA LEU A 353 -5.25 -16.72 -2.15
C LEU A 353 -5.29 -16.19 -0.71
N TYR A 354 -6.42 -16.29 -0.02
CA TYR A 354 -6.49 -15.94 1.41
C TYR A 354 -5.53 -16.83 2.22
N GLN A 355 -5.60 -18.14 2.02
CA GLN A 355 -4.74 -19.09 2.73
C GLN A 355 -3.28 -18.93 2.32
N PHE A 356 -2.99 -18.64 1.05
CA PHE A 356 -1.64 -18.37 0.58
C PHE A 356 -1.02 -17.14 1.25
N ILE A 357 -1.74 -16.02 1.28
CA ILE A 357 -1.28 -14.78 1.93
C ILE A 357 -1.04 -15.02 3.42
N LYS A 358 -1.94 -15.74 4.09
CA LYS A 358 -1.78 -16.13 5.49
C LYS A 358 -0.49 -16.91 5.71
N THR A 359 -0.19 -17.88 4.84
CA THR A 359 1.04 -18.70 4.91
C THR A 359 2.29 -17.82 4.77
N VAL A 360 2.33 -16.93 3.77
CA VAL A 360 3.48 -16.05 3.54
C VAL A 360 3.65 -15.05 4.70
N ASN A 361 2.57 -14.47 5.18
CA ASN A 361 2.62 -13.58 6.34
C ASN A 361 3.11 -14.26 7.62
N SER A 362 2.88 -15.57 7.77
CA SER A 362 3.40 -16.30 8.93
C SER A 362 4.92 -16.32 8.97
N VAL A 363 5.58 -16.32 7.81
CA VAL A 363 7.04 -16.21 7.71
C VAL A 363 7.49 -14.79 8.04
N ARG A 364 6.83 -13.80 7.49
CA ARG A 364 7.12 -12.37 7.77
C ARG A 364 7.04 -12.08 9.27
N MET A 365 6.01 -12.58 9.95
CA MET A 365 5.78 -12.32 11.38
C MET A 365 6.86 -12.92 12.27
N LYS A 366 7.50 -14.02 11.87
CA LYS A 366 8.62 -14.63 12.62
C LYS A 366 9.91 -13.81 12.54
N SER A 367 10.07 -13.03 11.47
CA SER A 367 11.27 -12.24 11.18
C SER A 367 10.87 -10.89 10.57
N ASN A 368 9.96 -10.18 11.24
CA ASN A 368 9.31 -8.98 10.72
C ASN A 368 10.25 -7.78 10.48
N LYS A 369 11.42 -7.74 11.13
CA LYS A 369 12.47 -6.74 10.88
C LYS A 369 13.70 -7.35 10.23
N ALA A 370 13.52 -8.41 9.46
CA ALA A 370 14.60 -9.13 8.82
C ALA A 370 15.33 -8.28 7.79
N VAL A 371 16.64 -8.49 7.70
CA VAL A 371 17.44 -7.88 6.65
C VAL A 371 17.22 -8.67 5.35
N TYR A 372 16.89 -7.96 4.30
CA TYR A 372 16.78 -8.49 2.96
C TYR A 372 18.16 -8.68 2.33
N MET A 373 18.39 -9.84 1.68
CA MET A 373 19.65 -10.15 1.04
C MET A 373 19.45 -10.99 -0.23
N ASP A 374 19.91 -10.49 -1.38
CA ASP A 374 19.92 -11.25 -2.63
C ASP A 374 20.88 -12.45 -2.54
N ILE A 375 20.46 -13.56 -3.12
CA ILE A 375 21.26 -14.80 -3.21
C ILE A 375 21.52 -15.18 -4.65
N TYR A 376 20.49 -15.22 -5.49
CA TYR A 376 20.57 -15.63 -6.88
C TYR A 376 19.66 -14.81 -7.77
N VAL A 377 20.19 -14.37 -8.91
CA VAL A 377 19.46 -13.60 -9.92
C VAL A 377 19.61 -14.30 -11.26
N GLY A 378 18.53 -14.93 -11.74
CA GLY A 378 18.47 -15.57 -13.05
C GLY A 378 17.42 -14.93 -13.95
N ASP A 379 17.31 -15.45 -15.16
CA ASP A 379 16.31 -14.96 -16.12
C ASP A 379 14.89 -15.29 -15.67
N ASN A 380 14.66 -16.48 -15.12
CA ASN A 380 13.34 -16.99 -14.77
C ASN A 380 13.19 -17.39 -13.31
N ALA A 381 14.26 -17.32 -12.53
CA ALA A 381 14.24 -17.61 -11.09
C ALA A 381 15.08 -16.61 -10.32
N TYR A 382 14.69 -16.37 -9.08
CA TYR A 382 15.30 -15.38 -8.21
C TYR A 382 15.23 -15.90 -6.77
N ALA A 383 16.33 -15.78 -6.05
CA ALA A 383 16.35 -16.18 -4.66
C ALA A 383 16.89 -15.08 -3.77
N PHE A 384 16.27 -14.92 -2.62
CA PHE A 384 16.72 -13.98 -1.60
C PHE A 384 16.49 -14.56 -0.21
N LYS A 385 17.16 -13.96 0.76
CA LYS A 385 17.02 -14.31 2.17
C LYS A 385 16.12 -13.29 2.87
N HIS A 386 15.11 -13.79 3.59
CA HIS A 386 14.30 -13.00 4.52
C HIS A 386 14.48 -13.59 5.92
N GLY A 387 15.27 -12.93 6.77
CA GLY A 387 15.69 -13.54 8.04
C GLY A 387 16.39 -14.89 7.78
N ASP A 388 15.87 -15.96 8.36
CA ASP A 388 16.38 -17.32 8.16
C ASP A 388 15.70 -18.09 7.02
N ALA A 389 14.70 -17.49 6.37
CA ALA A 389 13.99 -18.10 5.26
C ALA A 389 14.71 -17.87 3.93
N LEU A 390 14.78 -18.91 3.11
CA LEU A 390 15.20 -18.83 1.70
C LEU A 390 13.96 -18.73 0.83
N VAL A 391 13.78 -17.60 0.17
CA VAL A 391 12.64 -17.34 -0.71
C VAL A 391 13.08 -17.49 -2.16
N VAL A 392 12.39 -18.36 -2.91
CA VAL A 392 12.68 -18.59 -4.33
C VAL A 392 11.45 -18.23 -5.15
N LEU A 393 11.62 -17.24 -6.01
CA LEU A 393 10.59 -16.79 -6.94
C LEU A 393 10.89 -17.27 -8.36
N ASN A 394 9.85 -17.42 -9.15
CA ASN A 394 9.98 -17.70 -10.57
C ASN A 394 8.87 -17.00 -11.37
N ASN A 395 9.08 -16.86 -12.67
CA ASN A 395 8.09 -16.31 -13.58
C ASN A 395 7.73 -17.27 -14.73
N TYR A 396 7.89 -18.56 -14.51
CA TYR A 396 7.50 -19.57 -15.49
C TYR A 396 5.98 -19.65 -15.71
N GLY A 397 5.21 -19.48 -14.65
CA GLY A 397 3.76 -19.62 -14.68
C GLY A 397 3.25 -20.98 -14.23
N SER A 398 1.92 -21.08 -14.13
CA SER A 398 1.23 -22.29 -13.65
C SER A 398 1.63 -23.54 -14.43
N GLY A 399 1.75 -24.65 -13.70
CA GLY A 399 2.12 -25.95 -14.24
C GLY A 399 3.61 -26.19 -14.41
N SER A 400 4.46 -25.18 -14.16
CA SER A 400 5.90 -25.37 -14.30
C SER A 400 6.46 -26.28 -13.21
N THR A 401 7.29 -27.24 -13.65
CA THR A 401 8.06 -28.16 -12.81
C THR A 401 9.55 -28.05 -13.09
N ASN A 402 10.01 -26.94 -13.65
CA ASN A 402 11.40 -26.72 -14.00
C ASN A 402 12.30 -26.86 -12.79
N GLN A 403 13.47 -27.45 -13.00
CA GLN A 403 14.49 -27.54 -11.98
C GLN A 403 15.15 -26.18 -11.77
N VAL A 404 15.36 -25.83 -10.50
CA VAL A 404 16.11 -24.64 -10.08
C VAL A 404 17.30 -25.09 -9.26
N SER A 405 18.48 -24.53 -9.56
CA SER A 405 19.71 -24.85 -8.86
C SER A 405 20.60 -23.61 -8.75
N PHE A 406 21.08 -23.33 -7.55
CA PHE A 406 21.95 -22.17 -7.30
C PHE A 406 22.74 -22.37 -5.99
N SER A 407 23.83 -21.60 -5.83
CA SER A 407 24.66 -21.63 -4.62
C SER A 407 24.03 -20.80 -3.50
N VAL A 408 24.02 -21.36 -2.30
CA VAL A 408 23.69 -20.68 -1.03
C VAL A 408 24.88 -20.65 -0.08
N SER A 409 26.09 -20.87 -0.60
CA SER A 409 27.34 -20.86 0.18
C SER A 409 27.51 -19.58 0.98
N GLY A 410 27.88 -19.71 2.26
CA GLY A 410 28.02 -18.59 3.18
C GLY A 410 26.71 -18.01 3.68
N LYS A 411 25.56 -18.54 3.24
CA LYS A 411 24.22 -18.12 3.66
C LYS A 411 23.48 -19.23 4.40
N PHE A 412 23.68 -20.47 3.99
CA PHE A 412 23.16 -21.68 4.63
C PHE A 412 24.27 -22.74 4.72
N ASP A 413 24.25 -23.50 5.79
CA ASP A 413 25.27 -24.51 6.03
C ASP A 413 25.09 -25.73 5.12
N SER A 414 26.23 -26.30 4.65
CA SER A 414 26.21 -27.59 3.94
C SER A 414 25.56 -28.67 4.81
N GLY A 415 24.70 -29.47 4.20
CA GLY A 415 23.93 -30.50 4.90
C GLY A 415 22.68 -30.02 5.58
N ALA A 416 22.39 -28.70 5.60
CA ALA A 416 21.16 -28.16 6.15
C ALA A 416 19.97 -28.73 5.39
N SER A 417 18.94 -29.17 6.11
CA SER A 417 17.67 -29.62 5.56
C SER A 417 16.68 -28.47 5.59
N LEU A 418 16.12 -28.15 4.43
CA LEU A 418 15.20 -27.05 4.22
C LEU A 418 13.85 -27.59 3.72
N MET A 419 12.76 -27.07 4.26
CA MET A 419 11.42 -27.43 3.84
C MET A 419 10.68 -26.20 3.28
N ASP A 420 10.15 -26.35 2.07
CA ASP A 420 9.26 -25.34 1.47
C ASP A 420 7.88 -25.42 2.12
N ILE A 421 7.49 -24.36 2.80
CA ILE A 421 6.18 -24.28 3.48
C ILE A 421 5.00 -24.13 2.53
N VAL A 422 5.24 -23.81 1.25
CA VAL A 422 4.19 -23.65 0.23
C VAL A 422 3.80 -25.01 -0.35
N SER A 423 4.80 -25.85 -0.69
CA SER A 423 4.58 -27.13 -1.38
C SER A 423 4.91 -28.37 -0.55
N ASN A 424 5.49 -28.20 0.65
CA ASN A 424 6.02 -29.26 1.51
C ASN A 424 7.18 -30.07 0.87
N ILE A 425 7.84 -29.50 -0.13
CA ILE A 425 9.06 -30.08 -0.72
C ILE A 425 10.24 -29.84 0.22
N THR A 426 11.09 -30.86 0.40
CA THR A 426 12.33 -30.70 1.12
C THR A 426 13.51 -30.68 0.16
N THR A 427 14.56 -29.94 0.52
CA THR A 427 15.84 -29.97 -0.17
C THR A 427 16.95 -29.90 0.86
N THR A 428 18.11 -30.44 0.50
CA THR A 428 19.30 -30.41 1.36
C THR A 428 20.37 -29.58 0.67
N VAL A 429 21.04 -28.72 1.42
CA VAL A 429 22.22 -28.00 0.92
C VAL A 429 23.34 -29.01 0.72
N SER A 430 23.81 -29.15 -0.53
CA SER A 430 24.86 -30.09 -0.87
C SER A 430 26.21 -29.67 -0.28
N SER A 431 27.21 -30.60 -0.36
CA SER A 431 28.55 -30.35 0.19
C SER A 431 29.26 -29.16 -0.45
N ASP A 432 28.92 -28.81 -1.69
CA ASP A 432 29.43 -27.61 -2.39
C ASP A 432 28.62 -26.35 -2.14
N GLY A 433 27.59 -26.38 -1.28
CA GLY A 433 26.76 -25.26 -0.94
C GLY A 433 25.64 -24.98 -1.93
N THR A 434 25.26 -25.95 -2.78
CA THR A 434 24.21 -25.80 -3.79
C THR A 434 22.88 -26.34 -3.28
N VAL A 435 21.78 -25.68 -3.57
CA VAL A 435 20.41 -26.21 -3.46
C VAL A 435 19.88 -26.51 -4.85
N THR A 436 19.16 -27.64 -4.98
CA THR A 436 18.53 -28.06 -6.22
C THR A 436 17.17 -28.65 -5.91
N PHE A 437 16.14 -28.19 -6.61
CA PHE A 437 14.78 -28.72 -6.46
C PHE A 437 13.96 -28.42 -7.73
N ASN A 438 12.87 -29.15 -7.88
CA ASN A 438 11.91 -28.88 -8.95
C ASN A 438 10.80 -27.98 -8.42
N LEU A 439 10.44 -26.97 -9.21
CA LEU A 439 9.25 -26.16 -8.94
C LEU A 439 8.00 -27.04 -8.91
N LYS A 440 7.02 -26.64 -8.10
CA LYS A 440 5.70 -27.25 -8.08
C LYS A 440 4.70 -26.25 -8.64
N ASP A 441 4.13 -26.56 -9.80
CA ASP A 441 3.09 -25.75 -10.47
C ASP A 441 3.46 -24.27 -10.66
N GLY A 442 4.74 -23.95 -10.78
CA GLY A 442 5.22 -22.58 -10.90
C GLY A 442 5.05 -21.73 -9.66
N LEU A 443 4.72 -22.34 -8.51
CA LEU A 443 4.55 -21.65 -7.24
C LEU A 443 5.90 -21.13 -6.72
N PRO A 444 5.91 -20.04 -5.93
CA PRO A 444 7.10 -19.66 -5.18
C PRO A 444 7.42 -20.72 -4.14
N ALA A 445 8.70 -20.83 -3.78
CA ALA A 445 9.15 -21.69 -2.68
C ALA A 445 9.68 -20.83 -1.53
N ILE A 446 9.30 -21.17 -0.31
CA ILE A 446 9.74 -20.49 0.90
C ILE A 446 10.29 -21.56 1.84
N PHE A 447 11.60 -21.69 1.84
CA PHE A 447 12.28 -22.71 2.63
C PHE A 447 12.62 -22.18 4.02
N THR A 448 12.23 -22.94 5.02
CA THR A 448 12.61 -22.73 6.42
C THR A 448 13.39 -23.96 6.91
N SER A 449 14.05 -23.87 8.06
CA SER A 449 14.69 -25.05 8.68
C SER A 449 13.65 -26.14 8.89
N ALA A 450 13.97 -27.33 8.43
CA ALA A 450 13.10 -28.49 8.56
C ALA A 450 13.07 -29.03 10.01
#